data_8b523fcbedd03a1344877fa854af8e91
#
_entry.id   8b523fcbedd03a1344877fa854af8e91
#
_cell.length_a   1.000
_cell.length_b   1.000
_cell.length_c   1.000
_cell.angle_alpha   90.00
_cell.angle_beta   90.00
_cell.angle_gamma   90.00
#
_symmetry.space_group_name_H-M   'P 1'
#
loop_
_entity.id
_entity.type
_entity.pdbx_description
1 polymer ?
#
loop_
_entity_poly.entity_id
_entity_poly.type
_entity_poly.pdbx_seq_one_letter_code
_entity_poly.pdbx_strand_id
1 'polypeptide(L)'
;LGDVYKRQENNCIEAINNNVFGTAVVVEMCEKYGAERFMMVSTDKAVNPTNVMGATKRMCEMIVQSASINGKVKYSATRFGNVLGSAGSVIPLFKRQIQNGGPITLTDKRIIRYFMTIPEASQLVLESGVIAHNGELLVLDMGKPIKILDLAENMIHLSGANNIKIVETGLRPGEKLYEELLVKTEELDKTENDLIFREKDKPLPTEAIREKLRMLKDVCENGDDEQAREMLRKVVPTFKRPEEVNQEVGEEVEPEDNSLPQRKRKD
;
A
#
# COMPACT_ATOMS: atom_id res chain seq x y z
N LEU A 1 -3.91 -2.93 -20.09
CA LEU A 1 -3.19 -3.19 -18.83
C LEU A 1 -3.83 -2.35 -17.73
N GLY A 2 -5.08 -2.69 -17.43
CA GLY A 2 -5.76 -2.03 -16.34
C GLY A 2 -5.31 -2.61 -15.01
N ASP A 3 -5.11 -1.75 -14.08
CA ASP A 3 -5.30 -1.83 -12.67
C ASP A 3 -5.17 -3.25 -12.04
N VAL A 4 -3.94 -3.67 -11.80
CA VAL A 4 -3.61 -4.95 -11.14
C VAL A 4 -4.37 -5.09 -9.81
N TYR A 5 -4.52 -4.01 -9.06
CA TYR A 5 -5.27 -3.93 -7.82
C TYR A 5 -6.73 -4.38 -7.96
N LYS A 6 -7.43 -3.90 -8.97
CA LYS A 6 -8.84 -4.28 -9.21
C LYS A 6 -8.99 -5.73 -9.65
N ARG A 7 -8.00 -6.26 -10.39
CA ARG A 7 -8.00 -7.67 -10.79
C ARG A 7 -7.76 -8.58 -9.60
N GLN A 8 -6.88 -8.20 -8.68
CA GLN A 8 -6.59 -8.99 -7.48
C GLN A 8 -7.81 -9.12 -6.56
N GLU A 9 -8.67 -8.08 -6.50
CA GLU A 9 -9.89 -8.13 -5.71
C GLU A 9 -10.86 -9.23 -6.18
N ASN A 10 -10.89 -9.53 -7.47
CA ASN A 10 -11.72 -10.58 -8.06
C ASN A 10 -10.98 -11.90 -8.34
N ASN A 11 -9.69 -12.00 -7.98
CA ASN A 11 -8.82 -13.16 -8.21
C ASN A 11 -7.90 -13.32 -7.00
N CYS A 12 -8.49 -13.69 -5.87
CA CYS A 12 -7.80 -13.73 -4.58
C CYS A 12 -6.68 -14.79 -4.56
N ILE A 13 -6.95 -15.98 -5.10
CA ILE A 13 -5.97 -17.07 -5.20
C ILE A 13 -4.75 -16.62 -6.00
N GLU A 14 -4.94 -16.00 -7.17
CA GLU A 14 -3.85 -15.48 -7.99
C GLU A 14 -3.05 -14.39 -7.26
N ALA A 15 -3.74 -13.52 -6.50
CA ALA A 15 -3.08 -12.50 -5.70
C ALA A 15 -2.18 -13.11 -4.60
N ILE A 16 -2.67 -14.14 -3.90
CA ILE A 16 -1.91 -14.88 -2.89
C ILE A 16 -0.72 -15.58 -3.54
N ASN A 17 -0.93 -16.31 -4.63
CA ASN A 17 0.13 -17.03 -5.33
C ASN A 17 1.24 -16.08 -5.78
N ASN A 18 0.89 -15.00 -6.46
CA ASN A 18 1.87 -14.07 -6.99
C ASN A 18 2.57 -13.26 -5.89
N ASN A 19 1.82 -12.67 -4.94
CA ASN A 19 2.40 -11.78 -3.95
C ASN A 19 3.00 -12.56 -2.78
N VAL A 20 2.23 -13.44 -2.14
CA VAL A 20 2.64 -14.10 -0.88
C VAL A 20 3.65 -15.20 -1.17
N PHE A 21 3.29 -16.18 -2.01
CA PHE A 21 4.21 -17.28 -2.33
C PHE A 21 5.38 -16.82 -3.20
N GLY A 22 5.16 -15.85 -4.11
CA GLY A 22 6.25 -15.22 -4.84
C GLY A 22 7.28 -14.57 -3.91
N THR A 23 6.83 -13.83 -2.88
CA THR A 23 7.74 -13.24 -1.88
C THR A 23 8.45 -14.32 -1.07
N ALA A 24 7.75 -15.38 -0.63
CA ALA A 24 8.36 -16.48 0.12
C ALA A 24 9.46 -17.16 -0.69
N VAL A 25 9.25 -17.42 -1.98
CA VAL A 25 10.25 -18.00 -2.89
C VAL A 25 11.46 -17.08 -3.04
N VAL A 26 11.25 -15.76 -3.22
CA VAL A 26 12.38 -14.83 -3.37
C VAL A 26 13.18 -14.75 -2.07
N VAL A 27 12.54 -14.74 -0.90
CA VAL A 27 13.23 -14.79 0.40
C VAL A 27 14.07 -16.06 0.53
N GLU A 28 13.52 -17.22 0.17
CA GLU A 28 14.27 -18.50 0.18
C GLU A 28 15.48 -18.45 -0.77
N MET A 29 15.30 -17.90 -1.96
CA MET A 29 16.39 -17.78 -2.93
C MET A 29 17.48 -16.80 -2.47
N CYS A 30 17.12 -15.70 -1.80
CA CYS A 30 18.08 -14.78 -1.20
C CYS A 30 18.98 -15.49 -0.18
N GLU A 31 18.42 -16.31 0.69
CA GLU A 31 19.19 -17.13 1.64
C GLU A 31 20.07 -18.15 0.94
N LYS A 32 19.52 -18.88 -0.03
CA LYS A 32 20.21 -19.94 -0.76
C LYS A 32 21.41 -19.41 -1.55
N TYR A 33 21.30 -18.25 -2.16
CA TYR A 33 22.35 -17.68 -3.00
C TYR A 33 23.19 -16.59 -2.31
N GLY A 34 22.96 -16.35 -1.03
CA GLY A 34 23.78 -15.44 -0.22
C GLY A 34 23.65 -13.98 -0.61
N ALA A 35 22.44 -13.50 -0.86
CA ALA A 35 22.20 -12.08 -1.03
C ALA A 35 22.62 -11.33 0.24
N GLU A 36 23.18 -10.13 0.10
CA GLU A 36 23.58 -9.32 1.26
C GLU A 36 22.37 -8.63 1.89
N ARG A 37 21.46 -8.11 1.06
CA ARG A 37 20.28 -7.35 1.46
C ARG A 37 19.08 -7.68 0.59
N PHE A 38 17.91 -7.64 1.20
CA PHE A 38 16.62 -7.73 0.53
C PHE A 38 15.73 -6.57 1.00
N MET A 39 15.33 -5.70 0.08
CA MET A 39 14.38 -4.62 0.33
C MET A 39 13.07 -4.92 -0.40
N MET A 40 11.99 -5.11 0.36
CA MET A 40 10.67 -5.28 -0.19
C MET A 40 9.98 -3.93 -0.39
N VAL A 41 9.48 -3.70 -1.59
CA VAL A 41 8.58 -2.56 -1.85
C VAL A 41 7.17 -2.92 -1.41
N SER A 42 6.65 -2.18 -0.43
CA SER A 42 5.29 -2.32 0.10
C SER A 42 4.43 -1.08 -0.20
N THR A 43 3.31 -0.92 0.46
CA THR A 43 2.30 0.10 0.18
C THR A 43 1.59 0.54 1.47
N ASP A 44 1.08 1.77 1.48
CA ASP A 44 0.15 2.30 2.48
C ASP A 44 -1.10 1.41 2.68
N LYS A 45 -1.53 0.71 1.63
CA LYS A 45 -2.69 -0.20 1.66
C LYS A 45 -2.46 -1.49 2.45
N ALA A 46 -1.23 -1.77 2.87
CA ALA A 46 -0.91 -2.83 3.81
C ALA A 46 -1.23 -2.46 5.27
N VAL A 47 -1.46 -1.17 5.56
CA VAL A 47 -1.92 -0.66 6.85
C VAL A 47 -3.43 -0.87 6.97
N ASN A 48 -3.89 -1.63 7.97
CA ASN A 48 -5.32 -1.95 8.14
C ASN A 48 -6.02 -2.25 6.80
N PRO A 49 -5.55 -3.27 6.04
CA PRO A 49 -6.02 -3.49 4.68
C PRO A 49 -7.53 -3.73 4.62
N THR A 50 -8.17 -3.21 3.57
CA THR A 50 -9.59 -3.43 3.26
C THR A 50 -9.79 -4.14 1.92
N ASN A 51 -8.69 -4.50 1.27
CA ASN A 51 -8.66 -5.14 -0.04
C ASN A 51 -7.60 -6.24 -0.10
N VAL A 52 -7.76 -7.16 -1.05
CA VAL A 52 -6.90 -8.34 -1.22
C VAL A 52 -5.44 -7.94 -1.47
N MET A 53 -5.20 -6.93 -2.30
CA MET A 53 -3.83 -6.48 -2.59
C MET A 53 -3.11 -6.01 -1.32
N GLY A 54 -3.75 -5.13 -0.53
CA GLY A 54 -3.19 -4.65 0.74
C GLY A 54 -2.93 -5.79 1.73
N ALA A 55 -3.89 -6.72 1.86
CA ALA A 55 -3.77 -7.87 2.75
C ALA A 55 -2.63 -8.82 2.33
N THR A 56 -2.49 -9.11 1.04
CA THR A 56 -1.36 -9.91 0.53
C THR A 56 -0.03 -9.20 0.75
N LYS A 57 0.05 -7.88 0.56
CA LYS A 57 1.25 -7.09 0.85
C LYS A 57 1.61 -7.10 2.34
N ARG A 58 0.61 -7.00 3.23
CA ARG A 58 0.84 -7.14 4.68
C ARG A 58 1.39 -8.52 5.02
N MET A 59 0.85 -9.58 4.42
CA MET A 59 1.41 -10.93 4.61
C MET A 59 2.87 -11.03 4.12
N CYS A 60 3.20 -10.39 3.00
CA CYS A 60 4.59 -10.31 2.51
C CYS A 60 5.51 -9.60 3.49
N GLU A 61 5.08 -8.47 4.10
CA GLU A 61 5.84 -7.78 5.14
C GLU A 61 6.13 -8.71 6.32
N MET A 62 5.13 -9.46 6.80
CA MET A 62 5.30 -10.42 7.89
C MET A 62 6.30 -11.53 7.53
N ILE A 63 6.32 -12.03 6.28
CA ILE A 63 7.30 -13.00 5.80
C ILE A 63 8.71 -12.42 5.85
N VAL A 64 8.89 -11.23 5.30
CA VAL A 64 10.18 -10.54 5.23
C VAL A 64 10.73 -10.23 6.63
N GLN A 65 9.88 -9.70 7.52
CA GLN A 65 10.26 -9.43 8.90
C GLN A 65 10.61 -10.71 9.66
N SER A 66 9.84 -11.79 9.48
CA SER A 66 10.13 -13.08 10.13
C SER A 66 11.43 -13.72 9.64
N ALA A 67 11.75 -13.56 8.34
CA ALA A 67 13.00 -14.07 7.78
C ALA A 67 14.24 -13.42 8.44
N SER A 68 14.12 -12.19 8.92
CA SER A 68 15.21 -11.48 9.60
C SER A 68 15.65 -12.12 10.92
N ILE A 69 14.80 -12.94 11.56
CA ILE A 69 15.09 -13.51 12.89
C ILE A 69 16.25 -14.51 12.83
N ASN A 70 16.28 -15.35 11.79
CA ASN A 70 17.25 -16.44 11.68
C ASN A 70 18.05 -16.38 10.37
N GLY A 71 17.75 -15.43 9.48
CA GLY A 71 18.38 -15.29 8.17
C GLY A 71 19.78 -14.67 8.27
N LYS A 72 20.61 -14.96 7.26
CA LYS A 72 21.93 -14.32 7.07
C LYS A 72 21.81 -13.03 6.24
N VAL A 73 20.75 -12.91 5.47
CA VAL A 73 20.42 -11.75 4.64
C VAL A 73 19.82 -10.66 5.51
N LYS A 74 20.12 -9.39 5.23
CA LYS A 74 19.47 -8.26 5.89
C LYS A 74 18.14 -7.97 5.18
N TYR A 75 17.05 -8.33 5.83
CA TYR A 75 15.68 -8.15 5.32
C TYR A 75 15.08 -6.85 5.83
N SER A 76 14.40 -6.15 4.94
CA SER A 76 13.63 -4.95 5.28
C SER A 76 12.50 -4.71 4.27
N ALA A 77 11.55 -3.86 4.63
CA ALA A 77 10.48 -3.45 3.73
C ALA A 77 10.26 -1.93 3.82
N THR A 78 9.76 -1.34 2.73
CA THR A 78 9.45 0.10 2.68
C THR A 78 8.03 0.31 2.19
N ARG A 79 7.22 1.05 2.96
CA ARG A 79 5.87 1.49 2.62
C ARG A 79 5.87 2.89 2.07
N PHE A 80 5.08 3.11 1.03
CA PHE A 80 4.73 4.44 0.54
C PHE A 80 3.36 4.42 -0.14
N GLY A 81 2.78 5.60 -0.36
CA GLY A 81 1.47 5.77 -0.96
C GLY A 81 1.50 5.71 -2.49
N ASN A 82 0.65 6.53 -3.13
CA ASN A 82 0.55 6.48 -4.57
C ASN A 82 1.73 7.20 -5.26
N VAL A 83 2.07 6.71 -6.44
CA VAL A 83 3.13 7.29 -7.27
C VAL A 83 2.51 7.96 -8.49
N LEU A 84 2.86 9.23 -8.71
CA LEU A 84 2.33 10.04 -9.81
C LEU A 84 2.71 9.45 -11.17
N GLY A 85 1.73 9.34 -12.06
CA GLY A 85 1.97 8.89 -13.43
C GLY A 85 2.23 7.39 -13.60
N SER A 86 2.08 6.59 -12.55
CA SER A 86 2.20 5.13 -12.64
C SER A 86 1.11 4.53 -13.54
N ALA A 87 1.41 3.37 -14.17
CA ALA A 87 0.49 2.69 -15.07
C ALA A 87 -0.83 2.34 -14.37
N GLY A 88 -1.97 2.74 -14.97
CA GLY A 88 -3.30 2.50 -14.40
C GLY A 88 -3.70 3.45 -13.26
N SER A 89 -2.87 4.43 -12.91
CA SER A 89 -3.19 5.43 -11.87
C SER A 89 -4.21 6.47 -12.34
N VAL A 90 -4.66 7.29 -11.39
CA VAL A 90 -5.72 8.29 -11.60
C VAL A 90 -5.34 9.34 -12.64
N ILE A 91 -4.10 9.80 -12.68
CA ILE A 91 -3.65 10.84 -13.61
C ILE A 91 -3.74 10.41 -15.08
N PRO A 92 -3.17 9.28 -15.52
CA PRO A 92 -3.39 8.77 -16.87
C PRO A 92 -4.86 8.53 -17.22
N LEU A 93 -5.68 8.10 -16.25
CA LEU A 93 -7.11 7.94 -16.45
C LEU A 93 -7.78 9.27 -16.74
N PHE A 94 -7.60 10.28 -15.89
CA PHE A 94 -8.18 11.60 -16.05
C PHE A 94 -7.72 12.28 -17.34
N LYS A 95 -6.42 12.18 -17.66
CA LYS A 95 -5.88 12.71 -18.92
C LYS A 95 -6.62 12.13 -20.13
N ARG A 96 -6.82 10.82 -20.17
CA ARG A 96 -7.57 10.15 -21.25
C ARG A 96 -9.04 10.57 -21.28
N GLN A 97 -9.69 10.69 -20.13
CA GLN A 97 -11.08 11.14 -20.05
C GLN A 97 -11.24 12.59 -20.54
N ILE A 98 -10.34 13.50 -20.17
CA ILE A 98 -10.31 14.87 -20.68
C ILE A 98 -10.11 14.90 -22.19
N GLN A 99 -9.15 14.14 -22.73
CA GLN A 99 -8.88 14.05 -24.17
C GLN A 99 -10.09 13.55 -24.98
N ASN A 100 -10.93 12.71 -24.35
CA ASN A 100 -12.15 12.18 -24.96
C ASN A 100 -13.38 13.08 -24.75
N GLY A 101 -13.23 14.29 -24.20
CA GLY A 101 -14.34 15.21 -23.95
C GLY A 101 -15.09 14.96 -22.65
N GLY A 102 -14.59 14.13 -21.78
CA GLY A 102 -15.18 13.79 -20.47
C GLY A 102 -16.23 12.68 -20.54
N PRO A 103 -17.01 12.45 -19.46
CA PRO A 103 -16.79 13.04 -18.13
C PRO A 103 -15.55 12.48 -17.43
N ILE A 104 -15.01 13.21 -16.43
CA ILE A 104 -14.11 12.66 -15.44
C ILE A 104 -14.95 11.89 -14.42
N THR A 105 -14.52 10.66 -14.09
CA THR A 105 -15.20 9.82 -13.10
C THR A 105 -14.42 9.78 -11.79
N LEU A 106 -15.08 10.16 -10.69
CA LEU A 106 -14.61 10.01 -9.31
C LEU A 106 -15.39 8.91 -8.63
N THR A 107 -14.76 8.16 -7.74
CA THR A 107 -15.48 7.18 -6.92
C THR A 107 -16.20 7.85 -5.74
N ASP A 108 -15.62 8.88 -5.14
CA ASP A 108 -16.25 9.75 -4.14
C ASP A 108 -15.48 11.08 -4.07
N LYS A 109 -16.16 12.22 -3.88
CA LYS A 109 -15.54 13.55 -3.78
C LYS A 109 -14.70 13.76 -2.54
N ARG A 110 -14.94 12.99 -1.48
CA ARG A 110 -14.21 13.05 -0.21
C ARG A 110 -12.86 12.36 -0.27
N ILE A 111 -12.59 11.55 -1.29
CA ILE A 111 -11.36 10.76 -1.38
C ILE A 111 -10.14 11.64 -1.37
N ILE A 112 -9.23 11.33 -0.48
CA ILE A 112 -7.89 11.89 -0.41
C ILE A 112 -6.84 10.80 -0.61
N ARG A 113 -5.71 11.17 -1.21
CA ARG A 113 -4.57 10.26 -1.41
C ARG A 113 -3.27 11.02 -1.23
N TYR A 114 -2.26 10.30 -0.79
CA TYR A 114 -0.89 10.78 -0.77
C TYR A 114 -0.20 10.48 -2.10
N PHE A 115 0.63 11.40 -2.57
CA PHE A 115 1.34 11.25 -3.84
C PHE A 115 2.81 11.60 -3.72
N MET A 116 3.63 10.86 -4.43
CA MET A 116 5.06 11.06 -4.60
C MET A 116 5.42 10.88 -6.08
N THR A 117 6.46 11.52 -6.57
CA THR A 117 6.96 11.26 -7.93
C THR A 117 7.71 9.94 -8.01
N ILE A 118 7.79 9.33 -9.20
CA ILE A 118 8.56 8.09 -9.40
C ILE A 118 10.03 8.25 -9.03
N PRO A 119 10.75 9.30 -9.49
CA PRO A 119 12.15 9.51 -9.10
C PRO A 119 12.35 9.63 -7.59
N GLU A 120 11.51 10.39 -6.91
CA GLU A 120 11.54 10.58 -5.47
C GLU A 120 11.32 9.26 -4.71
N ALA A 121 10.27 8.50 -5.07
CA ALA A 121 10.01 7.20 -4.49
C ALA A 121 11.18 6.22 -4.70
N SER A 122 11.73 6.19 -5.92
CA SER A 122 12.85 5.30 -6.26
C SER A 122 14.10 5.63 -5.47
N GLN A 123 14.43 6.92 -5.31
CA GLN A 123 15.56 7.37 -4.53
C GLN A 123 15.41 7.01 -3.05
N LEU A 124 14.24 7.29 -2.46
CA LEU A 124 13.98 6.98 -1.06
C LEU A 124 13.95 5.47 -0.78
N VAL A 125 13.47 4.63 -1.73
CA VAL A 125 13.56 3.17 -1.59
C VAL A 125 15.01 2.69 -1.59
N LEU A 126 15.86 3.22 -2.47
CA LEU A 126 17.30 2.87 -2.48
C LEU A 126 17.97 3.30 -1.18
N GLU A 127 17.69 4.51 -0.70
CA GLU A 127 18.21 5.02 0.56
C GLU A 127 17.70 4.21 1.76
N SER A 128 16.41 3.85 1.77
CA SER A 128 15.84 2.90 2.74
C SER A 128 16.63 1.59 2.78
N GLY A 129 17.02 1.06 1.62
CA GLY A 129 17.83 -0.15 1.51
C GLY A 129 19.23 -0.01 2.14
N VAL A 130 19.79 1.21 2.17
CA VAL A 130 21.09 1.49 2.79
C VAL A 130 20.98 1.62 4.31
N ILE A 131 20.03 2.44 4.80
CA ILE A 131 19.91 2.80 6.22
C ILE A 131 19.17 1.74 7.05
N ALA A 132 18.35 0.89 6.42
CA ALA A 132 17.56 -0.12 7.13
C ALA A 132 18.43 -1.11 7.90
N HIS A 133 18.04 -1.36 9.15
CA HIS A 133 18.53 -2.49 9.91
C HIS A 133 17.70 -3.74 9.61
N ASN A 134 18.22 -4.89 10.03
CA ASN A 134 17.57 -6.17 9.75
C ASN A 134 16.19 -6.27 10.44
N GLY A 135 15.17 -6.61 9.68
CA GLY A 135 13.78 -6.78 10.17
C GLY A 135 12.94 -5.52 10.19
N GLU A 136 13.50 -4.36 9.78
CA GLU A 136 12.78 -3.10 9.84
C GLU A 136 11.77 -2.93 8.73
N LEU A 137 10.66 -2.30 9.10
CA LEU A 137 9.65 -1.78 8.21
C LEU A 137 9.74 -0.26 8.19
N LEU A 138 10.13 0.28 7.06
CA LEU A 138 10.29 1.71 6.85
C LEU A 138 9.05 2.31 6.20
N VAL A 139 8.78 3.57 6.51
CA VAL A 139 7.64 4.33 5.98
C VAL A 139 8.15 5.65 5.42
N LEU A 140 7.83 5.93 4.16
CA LEU A 140 8.24 7.18 3.52
C LEU A 140 7.27 8.31 3.87
N ASP A 141 7.81 9.50 4.12
CA ASP A 141 7.01 10.71 4.23
C ASP A 141 6.42 11.06 2.86
N MET A 142 5.11 11.05 2.78
CA MET A 142 4.37 11.34 1.55
C MET A 142 3.95 12.81 1.46
N GLY A 143 4.33 13.64 2.42
CA GLY A 143 3.91 15.03 2.53
C GLY A 143 2.41 15.18 2.78
N LYS A 144 1.80 16.23 2.22
CA LYS A 144 0.38 16.52 2.43
C LYS A 144 -0.53 15.66 1.55
N PRO A 145 -1.67 15.21 2.09
CA PRO A 145 -2.67 14.52 1.29
C PRO A 145 -3.35 15.46 0.29
N ILE A 146 -3.77 14.91 -0.85
CA ILE A 146 -4.42 15.65 -1.94
C ILE A 146 -5.83 15.10 -2.14
N LYS A 147 -6.85 15.95 -2.19
CA LYS A 147 -8.20 15.59 -2.61
C LYS A 147 -8.20 15.21 -4.10
N ILE A 148 -8.77 14.07 -4.44
CA ILE A 148 -8.82 13.62 -5.84
C ILE A 148 -9.71 14.53 -6.69
N LEU A 149 -10.73 15.16 -6.08
CA LEU A 149 -11.53 16.20 -6.72
C LEU A 149 -10.68 17.38 -7.15
N ASP A 150 -9.86 17.95 -6.25
CA ASP A 150 -8.99 19.10 -6.56
C ASP A 150 -7.98 18.74 -7.66
N LEU A 151 -7.46 17.52 -7.65
CA LEU A 151 -6.60 17.02 -8.73
C LEU A 151 -7.33 16.99 -10.08
N ALA A 152 -8.58 16.53 -10.11
CA ALA A 152 -9.39 16.50 -11.33
C ALA A 152 -9.66 17.89 -11.87
N GLU A 153 -10.07 18.84 -11.01
CA GLU A 153 -10.33 20.24 -11.36
C GLU A 153 -9.08 20.92 -11.91
N ASN A 154 -7.94 20.76 -11.24
CA ASN A 154 -6.65 21.29 -11.69
C ASN A 154 -6.25 20.72 -13.06
N MET A 155 -6.46 19.42 -13.30
CA MET A 155 -6.16 18.80 -14.58
C MET A 155 -7.06 19.31 -15.72
N ILE A 156 -8.35 19.55 -15.46
CA ILE A 156 -9.27 20.20 -16.43
C ILE A 156 -8.74 21.59 -16.75
N HIS A 157 -8.47 22.39 -15.72
CA HIS A 157 -7.99 23.78 -15.90
C HIS A 157 -6.69 23.82 -16.72
N LEU A 158 -5.72 23.02 -16.38
CA LEU A 158 -4.42 22.95 -17.07
C LEU A 158 -4.52 22.41 -18.52
N SER A 159 -5.54 21.64 -18.82
CA SER A 159 -5.76 21.10 -20.18
C SER A 159 -6.33 22.12 -21.15
N GLY A 160 -6.87 23.25 -20.64
CA GLY A 160 -7.63 24.23 -21.43
C GLY A 160 -9.00 23.71 -21.94
N ALA A 161 -9.40 22.51 -21.52
CA ALA A 161 -10.69 21.93 -21.91
C ALA A 161 -11.86 22.67 -21.24
N ASN A 162 -12.91 22.97 -22.01
CA ASN A 162 -14.13 23.57 -21.50
C ASN A 162 -15.24 22.51 -21.35
N ASN A 163 -16.11 22.71 -20.36
CA ASN A 163 -17.33 21.91 -20.17
C ASN A 163 -17.10 20.42 -19.82
N ILE A 164 -15.96 20.05 -19.25
CA ILE A 164 -15.73 18.70 -18.72
C ILE A 164 -16.49 18.54 -17.40
N LYS A 165 -17.44 17.61 -17.37
CA LYS A 165 -18.20 17.27 -16.15
C LYS A 165 -17.41 16.27 -15.29
N ILE A 166 -17.54 16.41 -13.97
CA ILE A 166 -17.07 15.43 -13.00
C ILE A 166 -18.28 14.66 -12.46
N VAL A 167 -18.23 13.33 -12.52
CA VAL A 167 -19.35 12.44 -12.14
C VAL A 167 -18.87 11.48 -11.06
N GLU A 168 -19.65 11.31 -10.00
CA GLU A 168 -19.41 10.31 -8.97
C GLU A 168 -19.99 8.96 -9.38
N THR A 169 -19.19 7.90 -9.18
CA THR A 169 -19.54 6.51 -9.56
C THR A 169 -19.78 5.59 -8.38
N GLY A 170 -19.55 6.05 -7.15
CA GLY A 170 -19.55 5.24 -5.93
C GLY A 170 -18.21 4.54 -5.68
N LEU A 171 -17.95 4.23 -4.39
CA LEU A 171 -16.76 3.52 -3.96
C LEU A 171 -16.70 2.12 -4.58
N ARG A 172 -15.49 1.69 -4.90
CA ARG A 172 -15.24 0.34 -5.41
C ARG A 172 -15.13 -0.66 -4.25
N PRO A 173 -15.34 -1.95 -4.51
CA PRO A 173 -15.05 -2.98 -3.52
C PRO A 173 -13.61 -2.84 -2.99
N GLY A 174 -13.44 -2.84 -1.67
CA GLY A 174 -12.14 -2.71 -1.03
C GLY A 174 -11.54 -1.30 -0.99
N GLU A 175 -12.21 -0.26 -1.51
CA GLU A 175 -11.70 1.10 -1.54
C GLU A 175 -11.98 1.83 -0.21
N LYS A 176 -10.93 2.46 0.36
CA LYS A 176 -11.04 3.36 1.52
C LYS A 176 -11.32 4.79 1.06
N LEU A 177 -12.08 5.53 1.84
CA LEU A 177 -12.21 6.99 1.70
C LEU A 177 -10.87 7.68 1.95
N TYR A 178 -10.21 7.31 3.04
CA TYR A 178 -8.91 7.84 3.46
C TYR A 178 -7.90 6.71 3.58
N GLU A 179 -6.71 6.89 3.02
CA GLU A 179 -5.59 5.95 3.19
C GLU A 179 -4.76 6.34 4.40
N GLU A 180 -4.34 5.35 5.15
CA GLU A 180 -3.49 5.50 6.33
C GLU A 180 -2.04 5.15 5.94
N LEU A 181 -1.09 6.04 6.24
CA LEU A 181 0.33 5.71 6.08
C LEU A 181 0.82 4.80 7.22
N LEU A 182 0.14 4.84 8.38
CA LEU A 182 0.54 4.23 9.63
C LEU A 182 -0.63 3.68 10.41
N VAL A 183 -0.37 2.71 11.29
CA VAL A 183 -1.35 2.24 12.28
C VAL A 183 -1.52 3.28 13.39
N LYS A 184 -0.41 3.92 13.85
CA LYS A 184 -0.38 5.02 14.83
C LYS A 184 0.91 5.83 14.68
N THR A 185 0.80 7.15 14.69
CA THR A 185 1.95 8.07 14.61
C THR A 185 2.93 7.92 15.78
N GLU A 186 2.46 7.46 16.95
CA GLU A 186 3.25 7.25 18.17
C GLU A 186 4.20 6.04 18.07
N GLU A 187 4.01 5.17 17.08
CA GLU A 187 4.79 3.95 16.87
C GLU A 187 5.95 4.13 15.88
N LEU A 188 6.30 5.38 15.56
CA LEU A 188 7.40 5.70 14.65
C LEU A 188 8.64 6.18 15.37
N ASP A 189 9.78 5.67 14.92
CA ASP A 189 11.09 6.24 15.18
C ASP A 189 11.62 6.99 13.96
N LYS A 190 12.34 8.09 14.20
CA LYS A 190 13.05 8.80 13.14
C LYS A 190 14.27 7.99 12.69
N THR A 191 14.61 8.12 11.42
CA THR A 191 15.87 7.63 10.88
C THR A 191 16.86 8.80 10.67
N GLU A 192 17.99 8.51 10.05
CA GLU A 192 18.99 9.53 9.66
C GLU A 192 18.47 10.43 8.54
N ASN A 193 17.50 9.97 7.76
CA ASN A 193 16.80 10.73 6.72
C ASN A 193 15.45 11.22 7.25
N ASP A 194 15.21 12.53 7.19
CA ASP A 194 13.97 13.16 7.68
C ASP A 194 12.71 12.74 6.90
N LEU A 195 12.85 12.11 5.72
CA LEU A 195 11.74 11.59 4.89
C LEU A 195 11.50 10.09 5.04
N ILE A 196 12.25 9.41 5.91
CA ILE A 196 12.14 7.98 6.15
C ILE A 196 11.94 7.73 7.63
N PHE A 197 10.86 7.05 7.98
CA PHE A 197 10.53 6.68 9.36
C PHE A 197 10.60 5.16 9.52
N ARG A 198 10.73 4.70 10.77
CA ARG A 198 10.80 3.29 11.13
C ARG A 198 9.60 2.93 11.98
N GLU A 199 8.82 1.93 11.58
CA GLU A 199 7.71 1.38 12.36
C GLU A 199 8.24 0.41 13.42
N LYS A 200 7.68 0.48 14.63
CA LYS A 200 8.06 -0.37 15.79
C LYS A 200 7.34 -1.73 15.80
N ASP A 201 7.09 -2.30 14.65
CA ASP A 201 6.44 -3.60 14.56
C ASP A 201 7.42 -4.73 14.94
N LYS A 202 6.91 -5.75 15.64
CA LYS A 202 7.72 -6.90 16.04
C LYS A 202 7.52 -8.04 15.05
N PRO A 203 8.61 -8.65 14.55
CA PRO A 203 8.51 -9.80 13.67
C PRO A 203 7.82 -10.97 14.33
N LEU A 204 6.95 -11.67 13.59
CA LEU A 204 6.36 -12.91 14.03
C LEU A 204 7.41 -14.06 14.00
N PRO A 205 7.33 -15.03 14.92
CA PRO A 205 8.18 -16.21 14.88
C PRO A 205 8.05 -16.95 13.54
N THR A 206 9.15 -17.51 13.06
CA THR A 206 9.20 -18.23 11.77
C THR A 206 8.15 -19.34 11.69
N GLU A 207 7.88 -20.04 12.79
CA GLU A 207 6.87 -21.10 12.82
C GLU A 207 5.46 -20.58 12.62
N ALA A 208 5.13 -19.41 13.18
CA ALA A 208 3.83 -18.76 12.96
C ALA A 208 3.64 -18.36 11.48
N ILE A 209 4.70 -17.91 10.80
CA ILE A 209 4.64 -17.62 9.36
C ILE A 209 4.48 -18.90 8.54
N ARG A 210 5.20 -19.98 8.88
CA ARG A 210 5.04 -21.28 8.20
C ARG A 210 3.60 -21.79 8.29
N GLU A 211 2.99 -21.71 9.47
CA GLU A 211 1.60 -22.13 9.64
C GLU A 211 0.64 -21.28 8.80
N LYS A 212 0.81 -19.95 8.78
CA LYS A 212 0.01 -19.06 7.91
C LYS A 212 0.17 -19.40 6.43
N LEU A 213 1.40 -19.65 5.97
CA LEU A 213 1.66 -20.07 4.58
C LEU A 213 1.03 -21.42 4.27
N ARG A 214 1.07 -22.40 5.19
CA ARG A 214 0.42 -23.69 5.02
C ARG A 214 -1.09 -23.55 4.86
N MET A 215 -1.74 -22.73 5.70
CA MET A 215 -3.18 -22.47 5.61
C MET A 215 -3.57 -21.81 4.29
N LEU A 216 -2.78 -20.82 3.83
CA LEU A 216 -3.00 -20.17 2.54
C LEU A 216 -2.78 -21.14 1.37
N LYS A 217 -1.77 -22.01 1.45
CA LYS A 217 -1.50 -23.00 0.41
C LYS A 217 -2.66 -23.97 0.25
N ASP A 218 -3.14 -24.52 1.37
CA ASP A 218 -4.27 -25.45 1.36
C ASP A 218 -5.52 -24.86 0.68
N VAL A 219 -5.89 -23.63 1.01
CA VAL A 219 -7.04 -22.99 0.40
C VAL A 219 -6.83 -22.61 -1.07
N CYS A 220 -5.61 -22.28 -1.47
CA CYS A 220 -5.29 -21.99 -2.87
C CYS A 220 -5.31 -23.25 -3.76
N GLU A 221 -5.02 -24.43 -3.19
CA GLU A 221 -5.03 -25.71 -3.91
C GLU A 221 -6.42 -26.37 -3.94
N ASN A 222 -7.23 -26.18 -2.89
CA ASN A 222 -8.45 -26.96 -2.68
C ASN A 222 -9.73 -26.11 -2.57
N GLY A 223 -9.62 -24.77 -2.51
CA GLY A 223 -10.72 -23.85 -2.30
C GLY A 223 -11.03 -22.96 -3.52
N ASP A 224 -11.85 -21.97 -3.28
CA ASP A 224 -12.20 -20.91 -4.22
C ASP A 224 -11.74 -19.51 -3.72
N ASP A 225 -11.96 -18.48 -4.53
CA ASP A 225 -11.53 -17.10 -4.23
C ASP A 225 -12.19 -16.54 -2.95
N GLU A 226 -13.42 -16.92 -2.62
CA GLU A 226 -14.08 -16.44 -1.39
C GLU A 226 -13.49 -17.12 -0.15
N GLN A 227 -13.24 -18.42 -0.22
CA GLN A 227 -12.56 -19.17 0.84
C GLN A 227 -11.13 -18.67 1.03
N ALA A 228 -10.43 -18.33 -0.05
CA ALA A 228 -9.11 -17.75 -0.02
C ALA A 228 -9.12 -16.35 0.64
N ARG A 229 -10.14 -15.55 0.38
CA ARG A 229 -10.33 -14.23 1.00
C ARG A 229 -10.57 -14.37 2.51
N GLU A 230 -11.43 -15.27 2.94
CA GLU A 230 -11.70 -15.51 4.36
C GLU A 230 -10.45 -16.07 5.07
N MET A 231 -9.70 -16.95 4.41
CA MET A 231 -8.43 -17.42 4.95
C MET A 231 -7.40 -16.29 5.07
N LEU A 232 -7.33 -15.40 4.08
CA LEU A 232 -6.45 -14.23 4.11
C LEU A 232 -6.81 -13.31 5.29
N ARG A 233 -8.10 -13.09 5.61
CA ARG A 233 -8.53 -12.37 6.83
C ARG A 233 -8.06 -13.06 8.10
N LYS A 234 -8.12 -14.38 8.16
CA LYS A 234 -7.68 -15.14 9.32
C LYS A 234 -6.16 -15.02 9.56
N VAL A 235 -5.35 -15.07 8.50
CA VAL A 235 -3.89 -15.00 8.61
C VAL A 235 -3.37 -13.56 8.73
N VAL A 236 -4.16 -12.56 8.27
CA VAL A 236 -3.88 -11.12 8.41
C VAL A 236 -5.01 -10.48 9.24
N PRO A 237 -4.93 -10.50 10.58
CA PRO A 237 -6.03 -10.05 11.43
C PRO A 237 -6.42 -8.58 11.27
N THR A 238 -5.54 -7.75 10.71
CA THR A 238 -5.80 -6.35 10.38
C THR A 238 -6.60 -6.17 9.09
N PHE A 239 -6.89 -7.23 8.33
CA PHE A 239 -7.72 -7.19 7.13
C PHE A 239 -9.19 -7.07 7.49
N LYS A 240 -9.72 -5.85 7.44
CA LYS A 240 -11.11 -5.51 7.77
C LYS A 240 -11.99 -5.45 6.52
N ARG A 241 -13.30 -5.44 6.74
CA ARG A 241 -14.25 -5.17 5.65
C ARG A 241 -14.29 -3.66 5.36
N PRO A 242 -14.38 -3.24 4.09
CA PRO A 242 -14.42 -1.82 3.73
C PRO A 242 -15.54 -1.05 4.42
N GLU A 243 -16.70 -1.71 4.59
CA GLU A 243 -17.88 -1.14 5.21
C GLU A 243 -17.62 -0.78 6.68
N GLU A 244 -16.87 -1.61 7.41
CA GLU A 244 -16.52 -1.38 8.81
C GLU A 244 -15.64 -0.13 8.96
N VAL A 245 -14.68 0.05 8.04
CA VAL A 245 -13.74 1.17 8.08
C VAL A 245 -14.38 2.47 7.58
N ASN A 246 -15.19 2.40 6.51
CA ASN A 246 -15.79 3.60 5.91
C ASN A 246 -16.99 4.14 6.70
N GLN A 247 -17.66 3.31 7.55
CA GLN A 247 -18.74 3.76 8.44
C GLN A 247 -18.24 4.55 9.64
N GLU A 248 -17.00 4.33 10.08
CA GLU A 248 -16.37 5.11 11.15
C GLU A 248 -16.07 6.56 10.72
N VAL A 249 -16.10 6.83 9.43
CA VAL A 249 -15.88 8.16 8.85
C VAL A 249 -17.24 8.83 8.66
N GLY A 250 -17.65 9.67 9.63
CA GLY A 250 -18.89 10.47 9.53
C GLY A 250 -18.90 11.42 8.33
N GLU A 251 -20.06 12.03 8.04
CA GLU A 251 -20.30 12.83 6.82
C GLU A 251 -19.37 14.07 6.68
N GLU A 252 -18.74 14.55 7.77
CA GLU A 252 -17.85 15.71 7.79
C GLU A 252 -16.69 15.52 8.79
N VAL A 253 -15.77 14.62 8.51
CA VAL A 253 -14.47 14.67 9.19
C VAL A 253 -13.47 15.28 8.21
N GLU A 254 -13.01 16.51 8.50
CA GLU A 254 -11.75 16.96 7.92
C GLU A 254 -10.70 15.90 8.28
N PRO A 255 -9.93 15.40 7.29
CA PRO A 255 -8.91 14.41 7.57
C PRO A 255 -8.00 14.97 8.66
N GLU A 256 -7.88 14.25 9.77
CA GLU A 256 -6.80 14.54 10.72
C GLU A 256 -5.51 14.63 9.90
N ASP A 257 -4.74 15.67 10.13
CA ASP A 257 -3.43 15.85 9.50
C ASP A 257 -2.49 14.73 10.00
N ASN A 258 -2.66 13.54 9.44
CA ASN A 258 -1.79 12.38 9.64
C ASN A 258 -0.46 12.56 8.88
N SER A 259 -0.10 13.80 8.52
CA SER A 259 1.24 14.11 8.06
C SER A 259 2.22 13.80 9.20
N LEU A 260 3.31 13.15 8.86
CA LEU A 260 4.37 12.81 9.80
C LEU A 260 4.89 14.08 10.48
N PRO A 261 5.35 14.03 11.74
CA PRO A 261 5.70 15.21 12.54
C PRO A 261 6.77 16.05 11.84
N GLN A 262 6.34 17.18 11.25
CA GLN A 262 7.23 18.10 10.58
C GLN A 262 8.17 18.79 11.57
N ARG A 263 9.45 18.88 11.23
CA ARG A 263 10.37 19.79 11.91
C ARG A 263 9.94 21.24 11.66
N LYS A 264 9.76 22.02 12.74
CA LYS A 264 9.81 23.49 12.64
C LYS A 264 11.16 23.81 11.99
N ARG A 265 11.15 24.40 10.79
CA ARG A 265 12.33 25.02 10.20
C ARG A 265 12.85 26.00 11.26
N LYS A 266 14.07 25.79 11.72
CA LYS A 266 14.79 26.84 12.42
C LYS A 266 15.21 27.82 11.34
N ASP A 267 14.63 29.03 11.41
CA ASP A 267 15.10 30.18 10.67
C ASP A 267 16.57 30.48 11.01
#